data_8b14c740ea14c5a55b674ff1d2419a26
#
_entry.id   8b14c740ea14c5a55b674ff1d2419a26
#
_cell.length_a   1.000
_cell.length_b   1.000
_cell.length_c   1.000
_cell.angle_alpha   90.00
_cell.angle_beta   90.00
_cell.angle_gamma   90.00
#
_symmetry.space_group_name_H-M   'P 1'
#
loop_
_entity.id
_entity.type
_entity.pdbx_description
1 polymer ?
#
loop_
_entity_poly.entity_id
_entity_poly.type
_entity_poly.pdbx_seq_one_letter_code
_entity_poly.pdbx_strand_id
1 'polypeptide(L)'
;NTDLEALKAHLLQMGGVVEQQLADCVESLESADSDLAQRVLAAEIHSNNFEISIDEECTRILARRQPAASDLRMVLAVAKIVRDLERIGDESSKIAKMAIILSEQGDSPRGYTEIRHISSHVCHMVRNSLTAFARYDAELALSVAREDKEVDMEYGSAMREMITFMMEDPRTISRVLNVLWALRSLERIGDHARNI
;
A
#
# COMPACT_ATOMS: atom_id res chain seq x y z
N ASN A 1 24.06 -2.65 -17.44
CA ASN A 1 23.18 -2.19 -18.51
C ASN A 1 22.43 -0.92 -18.06
N THR A 2 22.87 0.24 -18.56
CA THR A 2 22.45 1.57 -18.10
C THR A 2 20.93 1.78 -18.12
N ASP A 3 20.22 1.22 -19.12
CA ASP A 3 18.76 1.39 -19.21
C ASP A 3 18.01 0.57 -18.17
N LEU A 4 18.47 -0.63 -17.83
CA LEU A 4 17.84 -1.45 -16.79
C LEU A 4 18.09 -0.87 -15.40
N GLU A 5 19.27 -0.31 -15.16
CA GLU A 5 19.55 0.40 -13.90
C GLU A 5 18.69 1.67 -13.77
N ALA A 6 18.51 2.41 -14.87
CA ALA A 6 17.62 3.57 -14.91
C ALA A 6 16.15 3.16 -14.64
N LEU A 7 15.67 2.09 -15.29
CA LEU A 7 14.34 1.54 -15.09
C LEU A 7 14.11 1.12 -13.62
N LYS A 8 15.08 0.39 -13.04
CA LYS A 8 15.04 -0.01 -11.64
C LYS A 8 15.02 1.20 -10.70
N ALA A 9 15.86 2.20 -10.96
CA ALA A 9 15.88 3.43 -10.17
C ALA A 9 14.54 4.19 -10.25
N HIS A 10 13.93 4.25 -11.43
CA HIS A 10 12.64 4.88 -11.64
C HIS A 10 11.52 4.17 -10.87
N LEU A 11 11.50 2.83 -10.88
CA LEU A 11 10.56 2.05 -10.07
C LEU A 11 10.74 2.31 -8.57
N LEU A 12 11.98 2.37 -8.08
CA LEU A 12 12.26 2.64 -6.67
C LEU A 12 11.88 4.07 -6.26
N GLN A 13 11.95 5.04 -7.18
CA GLN A 13 11.42 6.40 -6.94
C GLN A 13 9.90 6.37 -6.76
N MET A 14 9.17 5.65 -7.62
CA MET A 14 7.74 5.43 -7.44
C MET A 14 7.46 4.75 -6.09
N GLY A 15 8.25 3.73 -5.74
CA GLY A 15 8.16 3.05 -4.45
C GLY A 15 8.26 4.01 -3.27
N GLY A 16 9.20 4.95 -3.30
CA GLY A 16 9.35 5.99 -2.27
C GLY A 16 8.13 6.91 -2.17
N VAL A 17 7.55 7.31 -3.29
CA VAL A 17 6.31 8.11 -3.33
C VAL A 17 5.14 7.34 -2.72
N VAL A 18 4.97 6.06 -3.08
CA VAL A 18 3.89 5.21 -2.57
C VAL A 18 4.07 4.92 -1.07
N GLU A 19 5.29 4.66 -0.60
CA GLU A 19 5.58 4.55 0.84
C GLU A 19 5.16 5.80 1.61
N GLN A 20 5.44 6.99 1.07
CA GLN A 20 5.06 8.25 1.71
C GLN A 20 3.53 8.43 1.71
N GLN A 21 2.85 8.12 0.61
CA GLN A 21 1.39 8.16 0.55
C GLN A 21 0.75 7.24 1.60
N LEU A 22 1.29 6.03 1.77
CA LEU A 22 0.83 5.09 2.78
C LEU A 22 1.06 5.63 4.20
N ALA A 23 2.25 6.13 4.50
CA ALA A 23 2.56 6.73 5.81
C ALA A 23 1.63 7.90 6.14
N ASP A 24 1.43 8.80 5.18
CA ASP A 24 0.60 10.00 5.36
C ASP A 24 -0.88 9.64 5.52
N CYS A 25 -1.40 8.65 4.79
CA CYS A 25 -2.80 8.24 4.94
C CYS A 25 -3.06 7.57 6.30
N VAL A 26 -2.13 6.78 6.78
CA VAL A 26 -2.21 6.16 8.12
C VAL A 26 -2.14 7.24 9.20
N GLU A 27 -1.20 8.17 9.11
CA GLU A 27 -1.09 9.29 10.05
C GLU A 27 -2.37 10.14 10.05
N SER A 28 -2.92 10.45 8.87
CA SER A 28 -4.16 11.21 8.76
C SER A 28 -5.36 10.52 9.44
N LEU A 29 -5.40 9.20 9.37
CA LEU A 29 -6.43 8.40 10.02
C LEU A 29 -6.25 8.38 11.54
N GLU A 30 -5.03 8.19 12.03
CA GLU A 30 -4.73 8.10 13.46
C GLU A 30 -4.86 9.44 14.18
N SER A 31 -4.49 10.54 13.52
CA SER A 31 -4.53 11.90 14.07
C SER A 31 -5.81 12.68 13.77
N ALA A 32 -6.74 12.09 12.99
CA ALA A 32 -7.93 12.74 12.46
C ALA A 32 -7.61 14.04 11.67
N ASP A 33 -6.47 14.04 10.96
CA ASP A 33 -6.00 15.18 10.15
C ASP A 33 -6.57 15.10 8.72
N SER A 34 -7.69 15.78 8.49
CA SER A 34 -8.34 15.83 7.19
C SER A 34 -7.54 16.59 6.13
N ASP A 35 -6.71 17.56 6.52
CA ASP A 35 -5.86 18.30 5.59
C ASP A 35 -4.73 17.42 5.06
N LEU A 36 -4.13 16.60 5.93
CA LEU A 36 -3.15 15.60 5.51
C LEU A 36 -3.80 14.57 4.58
N ALA A 37 -4.99 14.09 4.89
CA ALA A 37 -5.75 13.17 4.03
C ALA A 37 -6.02 13.76 2.64
N GLN A 38 -6.39 15.04 2.55
CA GLN A 38 -6.58 15.72 1.28
C GLN A 38 -5.28 15.84 0.46
N ARG A 39 -4.14 16.05 1.12
CA ARG A 39 -2.83 16.03 0.45
C ARG A 39 -2.50 14.67 -0.15
N VAL A 40 -2.84 13.59 0.56
CA VAL A 40 -2.68 12.21 0.02
C VAL A 40 -3.51 12.03 -1.24
N LEU A 41 -4.77 12.47 -1.24
CA LEU A 41 -5.63 12.39 -2.43
C LEU A 41 -5.09 13.21 -3.61
N ALA A 42 -4.56 14.40 -3.34
CA ALA A 42 -3.95 15.23 -4.38
C ALA A 42 -2.66 14.60 -4.97
N ALA A 43 -1.93 13.82 -4.17
CA ALA A 43 -0.70 13.15 -4.59
C ALA A 43 -0.93 11.90 -5.47
N GLU A 44 -2.15 11.36 -5.54
CA GLU A 44 -2.50 10.16 -6.34
C GLU A 44 -2.12 10.32 -7.82
N ILE A 45 -2.25 11.50 -8.37
CA ILE A 45 -1.88 11.80 -9.76
C ILE A 45 -0.39 11.54 -10.04
N HIS A 46 0.47 11.71 -9.05
CA HIS A 46 1.90 11.46 -9.21
C HIS A 46 2.20 9.96 -9.36
N SER A 47 1.54 9.11 -8.57
CA SER A 47 1.67 7.64 -8.69
C SER A 47 1.22 7.15 -10.05
N ASN A 48 0.10 7.66 -10.55
CA ASN A 48 -0.44 7.31 -11.86
C ASN A 48 0.50 7.76 -13.00
N ASN A 49 1.13 8.93 -12.89
CA ASN A 49 2.11 9.39 -13.86
C ASN A 49 3.37 8.52 -13.87
N PHE A 50 3.82 8.03 -12.71
CA PHE A 50 4.93 7.07 -12.63
C PHE A 50 4.59 5.76 -13.33
N GLU A 51 3.40 5.23 -13.10
CA GLU A 51 2.94 3.98 -13.75
C GLU A 51 3.04 4.09 -15.27
N ILE A 52 2.45 5.14 -15.84
CA ILE A 52 2.47 5.36 -17.30
C ILE A 52 3.91 5.48 -17.82
N SER A 53 4.73 6.28 -17.16
CA SER A 53 6.11 6.52 -17.58
C SER A 53 6.97 5.24 -17.51
N ILE A 54 6.81 4.42 -16.49
CA ILE A 54 7.54 3.16 -16.33
C ILE A 54 7.08 2.12 -17.36
N ASP A 55 5.78 2.02 -17.62
CA ASP A 55 5.23 1.13 -18.65
C ASP A 55 5.73 1.49 -20.06
N GLU A 56 5.81 2.78 -20.38
CA GLU A 56 6.40 3.26 -21.64
C GLU A 56 7.88 2.92 -21.72
N GLU A 57 8.61 3.05 -20.63
CA GLU A 57 10.04 2.71 -20.58
C GLU A 57 10.27 1.20 -20.75
N CYS A 58 9.48 0.35 -20.09
CA CYS A 58 9.49 -1.10 -20.30
C CYS A 58 9.25 -1.45 -21.77
N THR A 59 8.22 -0.89 -22.36
CA THR A 59 7.85 -1.10 -23.77
C THR A 59 8.99 -0.70 -24.72
N ARG A 60 9.60 0.46 -24.48
CA ARG A 60 10.73 0.95 -25.28
C ARG A 60 11.95 0.04 -25.18
N ILE A 61 12.28 -0.47 -24.00
CA ILE A 61 13.40 -1.41 -23.81
C ILE A 61 13.13 -2.69 -24.57
N LEU A 62 11.93 -3.27 -24.47
CA LEU A 62 11.54 -4.48 -25.18
C LEU A 62 11.61 -4.32 -26.69
N ALA A 63 11.10 -3.21 -27.22
CA ALA A 63 11.07 -2.95 -28.67
C ALA A 63 12.45 -2.70 -29.27
N ARG A 64 13.33 -1.95 -28.58
CA ARG A 64 14.60 -1.51 -29.14
C ARG A 64 15.77 -2.49 -28.91
N ARG A 65 15.78 -3.21 -27.79
CA ARG A 65 16.94 -3.98 -27.35
C ARG A 65 16.77 -5.49 -27.43
N GLN A 66 15.55 -5.99 -27.59
CA GLN A 66 15.25 -7.42 -27.56
C GLN A 66 16.00 -8.14 -26.41
N PRO A 67 15.77 -7.73 -25.15
CA PRO A 67 16.52 -8.21 -24.00
C PRO A 67 16.39 -9.73 -23.88
N ALA A 68 17.47 -10.41 -23.49
CA ALA A 68 17.50 -11.84 -23.32
C ALA A 68 17.58 -12.24 -21.85
N ALA A 69 17.08 -13.42 -21.53
CA ALA A 69 17.23 -14.08 -20.23
C ALA A 69 17.00 -13.18 -19.01
N SER A 70 18.05 -12.84 -18.27
CA SER A 70 17.96 -12.04 -17.02
C SER A 70 17.41 -10.64 -17.23
N ASP A 71 17.79 -10.00 -18.34
CA ASP A 71 17.36 -8.63 -18.67
C ASP A 71 15.85 -8.60 -18.95
N LEU A 72 15.35 -9.59 -19.71
CA LEU A 72 13.93 -9.74 -19.96
C LEU A 72 13.14 -9.99 -18.66
N ARG A 73 13.67 -10.85 -17.78
CA ARG A 73 13.03 -11.08 -16.46
C ARG A 73 12.93 -9.83 -15.63
N MET A 74 13.97 -8.99 -15.64
CA MET A 74 13.96 -7.71 -14.92
C MET A 74 12.85 -6.79 -15.45
N VAL A 75 12.74 -6.59 -16.76
CA VAL A 75 11.70 -5.73 -17.36
C VAL A 75 10.30 -6.25 -17.02
N LEU A 76 10.08 -7.58 -17.11
CA LEU A 76 8.79 -8.18 -16.77
C LEU A 76 8.48 -8.08 -15.28
N ALA A 77 9.48 -8.19 -14.40
CA ALA A 77 9.31 -7.98 -12.97
C ALA A 77 8.89 -6.54 -12.67
N VAL A 78 9.60 -5.55 -13.24
CA VAL A 78 9.25 -4.13 -13.09
C VAL A 78 7.82 -3.85 -13.57
N ALA A 79 7.42 -4.37 -14.73
CA ALA A 79 6.07 -4.20 -15.28
C ALA A 79 4.97 -4.80 -14.37
N LYS A 80 5.28 -5.82 -13.57
CA LYS A 80 4.35 -6.36 -12.56
C LYS A 80 4.35 -5.51 -11.29
N ILE A 81 5.52 -5.18 -10.77
CA ILE A 81 5.67 -4.42 -9.53
C ILE A 81 5.04 -3.03 -9.65
N VAL A 82 5.16 -2.36 -10.78
CA VAL A 82 4.57 -1.03 -10.99
C VAL A 82 3.05 -1.05 -10.78
N ARG A 83 2.37 -2.12 -11.17
CA ARG A 83 0.93 -2.30 -10.96
C ARG A 83 0.59 -2.51 -9.49
N ASP A 84 1.38 -3.30 -8.78
CA ASP A 84 1.17 -3.49 -7.34
C ASP A 84 1.41 -2.18 -6.58
N LEU A 85 2.41 -1.38 -6.96
CA LEU A 85 2.64 -0.05 -6.38
C LEU A 85 1.48 0.93 -6.67
N GLU A 86 0.95 0.94 -7.88
CA GLU A 86 -0.24 1.74 -8.21
C GLU A 86 -1.43 1.32 -7.33
N ARG A 87 -1.67 0.03 -7.15
CA ARG A 87 -2.73 -0.49 -6.27
C ARG A 87 -2.53 -0.10 -4.81
N ILE A 88 -1.30 -0.10 -4.31
CA ILE A 88 -1.00 0.39 -2.96
C ILE A 88 -1.35 1.88 -2.84
N GLY A 89 -1.03 2.69 -3.85
CA GLY A 89 -1.43 4.09 -3.92
C GLY A 89 -2.94 4.28 -3.91
N ASP A 90 -3.68 3.51 -4.70
CA ASP A 90 -5.15 3.51 -4.75
C ASP A 90 -5.77 3.17 -3.38
N GLU A 91 -5.27 2.12 -2.72
CA GLU A 91 -5.78 1.73 -1.40
C GLU A 91 -5.43 2.79 -0.34
N SER A 92 -4.26 3.43 -0.44
CA SER A 92 -3.88 4.56 0.43
C SER A 92 -4.84 5.74 0.26
N SER A 93 -5.25 6.06 -0.97
CA SER A 93 -6.27 7.08 -1.25
C SER A 93 -7.63 6.72 -0.64
N LYS A 94 -8.02 5.44 -0.65
CA LYS A 94 -9.27 5.00 0.01
C LYS A 94 -9.20 5.19 1.52
N ILE A 95 -8.05 4.87 2.14
CA ILE A 95 -7.83 5.11 3.57
C ILE A 95 -7.93 6.61 3.89
N ALA A 96 -7.33 7.47 3.07
CA ALA A 96 -7.43 8.93 3.24
C ALA A 96 -8.88 9.42 3.14
N LYS A 97 -9.70 8.90 2.23
CA LYS A 97 -11.13 9.18 2.17
C LYS A 97 -11.86 8.77 3.46
N MET A 98 -11.55 7.60 4.00
CA MET A 98 -12.11 7.15 5.27
C MET A 98 -11.65 8.04 6.43
N ALA A 99 -10.39 8.50 6.44
CA ALA A 99 -9.89 9.43 7.44
C ALA A 99 -10.69 10.74 7.48
N ILE A 100 -11.02 11.31 6.32
CA ILE A 100 -11.88 12.51 6.22
C ILE A 100 -13.25 12.24 6.83
N ILE A 101 -13.93 11.16 6.40
CA ILE A 101 -15.26 10.81 6.88
C ILE A 101 -15.25 10.58 8.41
N LEU A 102 -14.27 9.83 8.92
CA LEU A 102 -14.15 9.52 10.34
C LEU A 102 -13.84 10.75 11.18
N SER A 103 -13.07 11.72 10.67
CA SER A 103 -12.81 12.99 11.37
C SER A 103 -14.08 13.82 11.59
N GLU A 104 -15.03 13.74 10.66
CA GLU A 104 -16.33 14.43 10.76
C GLU A 104 -17.30 13.75 11.75
N GLN A 105 -17.11 12.45 12.01
CA GLN A 105 -17.99 11.65 12.87
C GLN A 105 -17.64 11.75 14.37
N GLY A 106 -16.64 12.55 14.74
CA GLY A 106 -16.19 12.74 16.11
C GLY A 106 -15.28 11.62 16.64
N ASP A 107 -14.81 11.79 17.88
CA ASP A 107 -13.87 10.86 18.49
C ASP A 107 -14.55 9.56 18.97
N SER A 108 -13.95 8.44 18.57
CA SER A 108 -14.19 7.13 19.20
C SER A 108 -12.90 6.30 19.07
N PRO A 109 -12.36 5.79 20.17
CA PRO A 109 -11.11 5.00 20.12
C PRO A 109 -11.30 3.59 19.57
N ARG A 110 -12.54 3.15 19.30
CA ARG A 110 -12.83 1.78 18.85
C ARG A 110 -12.30 1.54 17.43
N GLY A 111 -11.48 0.51 17.27
CA GLY A 111 -10.87 0.12 16.02
C GLY A 111 -9.52 0.78 15.70
N TYR A 112 -9.12 1.81 16.42
CA TYR A 112 -7.84 2.49 16.16
C TYR A 112 -6.61 1.69 16.62
N THR A 113 -6.75 0.85 17.63
CA THR A 113 -5.67 -0.06 18.06
C THR A 113 -5.37 -1.07 16.97
N GLU A 114 -6.41 -1.67 16.38
CA GLU A 114 -6.31 -2.63 15.26
C GLU A 114 -5.73 -1.96 14.02
N ILE A 115 -6.19 -0.75 13.67
CA ILE A 115 -5.63 0.04 12.57
C ILE A 115 -4.14 0.28 12.80
N ARG A 116 -3.72 0.68 14.00
CA ARG A 116 -2.31 0.97 14.31
C ARG A 116 -1.44 -0.28 14.19
N HIS A 117 -1.89 -1.42 14.68
CA HIS A 117 -1.15 -2.68 14.57
C HIS A 117 -0.99 -3.11 13.11
N ILE A 118 -2.10 -3.23 12.39
CA ILE A 118 -2.08 -3.68 10.99
C ILE A 118 -1.30 -2.69 10.11
N SER A 119 -1.48 -1.38 10.29
CA SER A 119 -0.74 -0.38 9.50
C SER A 119 0.76 -0.44 9.74
N SER A 120 1.21 -0.69 10.98
CA SER A 120 2.63 -0.87 11.30
C SER A 120 3.22 -2.04 10.51
N HIS A 121 2.56 -3.21 10.52
CA HIS A 121 2.98 -4.37 9.74
C HIS A 121 3.00 -4.08 8.24
N VAL A 122 1.93 -3.49 7.73
CA VAL A 122 1.77 -3.22 6.29
C VAL A 122 2.81 -2.21 5.79
N CYS A 123 3.08 -1.13 6.52
CA CYS A 123 4.14 -0.18 6.17
C CYS A 123 5.52 -0.85 6.15
N HIS A 124 5.78 -1.75 7.11
CA HIS A 124 7.01 -2.52 7.17
C HIS A 124 7.13 -3.48 5.97
N MET A 125 6.05 -4.18 5.61
CA MET A 125 6.01 -5.05 4.45
C MET A 125 6.30 -4.32 3.14
N VAL A 126 5.69 -3.15 2.90
CA VAL A 126 5.94 -2.35 1.69
C VAL A 126 7.41 -1.94 1.61
N ARG A 127 7.98 -1.43 2.69
CA ARG A 127 9.40 -1.07 2.75
C ARG A 127 10.31 -2.26 2.49
N ASN A 128 10.05 -3.39 3.13
CA ASN A 128 10.87 -4.58 3.02
C ASN A 128 10.78 -5.23 1.64
N SER A 129 9.60 -5.24 1.01
CA SER A 129 9.43 -5.77 -0.35
C SER A 129 10.24 -4.96 -1.36
N LEU A 130 10.21 -3.63 -1.29
CA LEU A 130 11.02 -2.76 -2.14
C LEU A 130 12.51 -2.92 -1.88
N THR A 131 12.91 -3.07 -0.62
CA THR A 131 14.31 -3.32 -0.23
C THR A 131 14.78 -4.68 -0.74
N ALA A 132 13.96 -5.72 -0.61
CA ALA A 132 14.26 -7.06 -1.11
C ALA A 132 14.46 -7.06 -2.64
N PHE A 133 13.59 -6.38 -3.36
CA PHE A 133 13.73 -6.20 -4.81
C PHE A 133 15.01 -5.42 -5.16
N ALA A 134 15.28 -4.30 -4.48
CA ALA A 134 16.44 -3.47 -4.73
C ALA A 134 17.77 -4.23 -4.53
N ARG A 135 17.83 -5.13 -3.55
CA ARG A 135 19.02 -5.87 -3.14
C ARG A 135 19.07 -7.31 -3.66
N TYR A 136 18.02 -7.78 -4.32
CA TYR A 136 17.84 -9.20 -4.69
C TYR A 136 17.91 -10.13 -3.47
N ASP A 137 17.33 -9.69 -2.34
CA ASP A 137 17.34 -10.39 -1.06
C ASP A 137 16.13 -11.33 -0.95
N ALA A 138 16.34 -12.60 -1.28
CA ALA A 138 15.29 -13.61 -1.23
C ALA A 138 14.84 -13.92 0.22
N GLU A 139 15.73 -13.83 1.21
CA GLU A 139 15.34 -14.08 2.62
C GLU A 139 14.43 -12.98 3.14
N LEU A 140 14.74 -11.73 2.82
CA LEU A 140 13.88 -10.60 3.16
C LEU A 140 12.52 -10.71 2.45
N ALA A 141 12.50 -11.11 1.17
CA ALA A 141 11.25 -11.36 0.43
C ALA A 141 10.38 -12.45 1.10
N LEU A 142 11.00 -13.55 1.55
CA LEU A 142 10.29 -14.60 2.30
C LEU A 142 9.77 -14.12 3.65
N SER A 143 10.47 -13.21 4.33
CA SER A 143 9.99 -12.62 5.59
C SER A 143 8.72 -11.79 5.38
N VAL A 144 8.63 -11.03 4.29
CA VAL A 144 7.40 -10.29 3.89
C VAL A 144 6.24 -11.25 3.67
N ALA A 145 6.47 -12.36 2.97
CA ALA A 145 5.43 -13.37 2.74
C ALA A 145 4.94 -14.07 4.03
N ARG A 146 5.76 -14.13 5.07
CA ARG A 146 5.36 -14.64 6.39
C ARG A 146 4.56 -13.60 7.16
N GLU A 147 4.99 -12.35 7.12
CA GLU A 147 4.32 -11.22 7.77
C GLU A 147 2.91 -11.00 7.20
N ASP A 148 2.71 -11.23 5.92
CA ASP A 148 1.40 -11.20 5.27
C ASP A 148 0.37 -12.12 5.96
N LYS A 149 0.77 -13.32 6.37
CA LYS A 149 -0.12 -14.24 7.10
C LYS A 149 -0.51 -13.73 8.49
N GLU A 150 0.38 -12.97 9.12
CA GLU A 150 0.10 -12.34 10.42
C GLU A 150 -0.92 -11.22 10.24
N VAL A 151 -0.77 -10.41 9.19
CA VAL A 151 -1.74 -9.37 8.82
C VAL A 151 -3.13 -9.97 8.54
N ASP A 152 -3.21 -11.09 7.81
CA ASP A 152 -4.47 -11.79 7.54
C ASP A 152 -5.16 -12.25 8.82
N MET A 153 -4.40 -12.81 9.78
CA MET A 153 -4.94 -13.26 11.07
C MET A 153 -5.41 -12.08 11.92
N GLU A 154 -4.64 -11.00 11.98
CA GLU A 154 -5.00 -9.79 12.71
C GLU A 154 -6.24 -9.12 12.10
N TYR A 155 -6.32 -9.03 10.77
CA TYR A 155 -7.49 -8.52 10.07
C TYR A 155 -8.74 -9.35 10.40
N GLY A 156 -8.65 -10.68 10.36
CA GLY A 156 -9.75 -11.57 10.74
C GLY A 156 -10.20 -11.38 12.19
N SER A 157 -9.28 -11.10 13.09
CA SER A 157 -9.55 -10.80 14.50
C SER A 157 -10.24 -9.45 14.67
N ALA A 158 -9.69 -8.40 14.02
CA ALA A 158 -10.26 -7.07 14.02
C ALA A 158 -11.70 -7.06 13.46
N MET A 159 -11.94 -7.80 12.38
CA MET A 159 -13.27 -7.94 11.79
C MET A 159 -14.30 -8.47 12.81
N ARG A 160 -13.95 -9.51 13.56
CA ARG A 160 -14.85 -10.08 14.58
C ARG A 160 -15.12 -9.10 15.71
N GLU A 161 -14.11 -8.36 16.15
CA GLU A 161 -14.24 -7.36 17.19
C GLU A 161 -15.14 -6.19 16.74
N MET A 162 -14.96 -5.70 15.51
CA MET A 162 -15.81 -4.65 14.96
C MET A 162 -17.27 -5.09 14.84
N ILE A 163 -17.53 -6.34 14.45
CA ILE A 163 -18.89 -6.89 14.43
C ILE A 163 -19.50 -6.89 15.83
N THR A 164 -18.73 -7.27 16.84
CA THR A 164 -19.19 -7.23 18.24
C THR A 164 -19.58 -5.82 18.67
N PHE A 165 -18.79 -4.81 18.33
CA PHE A 165 -19.12 -3.41 18.64
C PHE A 165 -20.43 -2.96 17.98
N MET A 166 -20.68 -3.35 16.71
CA MET A 166 -21.95 -3.04 16.04
C MET A 166 -23.16 -3.71 16.71
N MET A 167 -22.97 -4.92 17.24
CA MET A 167 -24.05 -5.65 17.97
C MET A 167 -24.33 -5.04 19.34
N GLU A 168 -23.31 -4.56 20.04
CA GLU A 168 -23.45 -3.93 21.36
C GLU A 168 -24.14 -2.56 21.28
N ASP A 169 -23.80 -1.77 20.26
CA ASP A 169 -24.39 -0.45 20.06
C ASP A 169 -24.65 -0.18 18.58
N PRO A 170 -25.88 -0.41 18.09
CA PRO A 170 -26.24 -0.18 16.70
C PRO A 170 -26.01 1.24 16.18
N ARG A 171 -25.88 2.23 17.06
CA ARG A 171 -25.59 3.62 16.67
C ARG A 171 -24.16 3.79 16.14
N THR A 172 -23.29 2.83 16.42
CA THR A 172 -21.89 2.83 15.96
C THR A 172 -21.70 2.24 14.57
N ILE A 173 -22.74 1.64 13.98
CA ILE A 173 -22.63 0.86 12.73
C ILE A 173 -21.98 1.68 11.61
N SER A 174 -22.44 2.90 11.36
CA SER A 174 -21.92 3.74 10.28
C SER A 174 -20.41 4.01 10.46
N ARG A 175 -20.00 4.33 11.69
CA ARG A 175 -18.59 4.59 12.00
C ARG A 175 -17.73 3.32 11.89
N VAL A 176 -18.19 2.22 12.46
CA VAL A 176 -17.48 0.95 12.45
C VAL A 176 -17.30 0.44 11.02
N LEU A 177 -18.30 0.62 10.15
CA LEU A 177 -18.16 0.27 8.73
C LEU A 177 -17.04 1.05 8.06
N ASN A 178 -16.87 2.34 8.34
CA ASN A 178 -15.77 3.14 7.79
C ASN A 178 -14.40 2.65 8.31
N VAL A 179 -14.32 2.25 9.57
CA VAL A 179 -13.11 1.62 10.14
C VAL A 179 -12.82 0.29 9.44
N LEU A 180 -13.84 -0.54 9.20
CA LEU A 180 -13.69 -1.80 8.47
C LEU A 180 -13.21 -1.61 7.04
N TRP A 181 -13.67 -0.56 6.34
CA TRP A 181 -13.17 -0.22 5.01
C TRP A 181 -11.70 0.17 5.03
N ALA A 182 -11.26 0.95 6.03
CA ALA A 182 -9.85 1.28 6.21
C ALA A 182 -9.00 0.03 6.49
N LEU A 183 -9.45 -0.86 7.39
CA LEU A 183 -8.78 -2.13 7.69
C LEU A 183 -8.70 -3.03 6.46
N ARG A 184 -9.76 -3.09 5.65
CA ARG A 184 -9.75 -3.85 4.39
C ARG A 184 -8.73 -3.32 3.40
N SER A 185 -8.63 -1.99 3.27
CA SER A 185 -7.62 -1.38 2.40
C SER A 185 -6.21 -1.67 2.90
N LEU A 186 -5.96 -1.68 4.21
CA LEU A 186 -4.65 -2.04 4.78
C LEU A 186 -4.29 -3.50 4.47
N GLU A 187 -5.22 -4.44 4.64
CA GLU A 187 -4.99 -5.86 4.32
C GLU A 187 -4.64 -6.03 2.83
N ARG A 188 -5.36 -5.34 1.94
CA ARG A 188 -5.06 -5.37 0.49
C ARG A 188 -3.70 -4.76 0.14
N ILE A 189 -3.25 -3.75 0.87
CA ILE A 189 -1.89 -3.21 0.71
C ILE A 189 -0.86 -4.28 1.06
N GLY A 190 -1.08 -5.03 2.14
CA GLY A 190 -0.26 -6.19 2.50
C GLY A 190 -0.18 -7.23 1.38
N ASP A 191 -1.31 -7.62 0.79
CA ASP A 191 -1.39 -8.50 -0.36
C ASP A 191 -0.52 -8.01 -1.53
N HIS A 192 -0.62 -6.73 -1.88
CA HIS A 192 0.18 -6.14 -2.96
C HIS A 192 1.66 -6.06 -2.61
N ALA A 193 2.01 -5.74 -1.37
CA ALA A 193 3.40 -5.75 -0.90
C ALA A 193 4.04 -7.16 -1.02
N ARG A 194 3.27 -8.21 -0.72
CA ARG A 194 3.71 -9.60 -0.90
C ARG A 194 3.97 -9.94 -2.37
N ASN A 195 3.27 -9.34 -3.31
CA ASN A 195 3.42 -9.60 -4.74
C ASN A 195 4.69 -8.96 -5.32
N ILE A 196 5.22 -7.91 -4.69
CA ILE A 196 6.48 -7.24 -5.10
C ILE A 196 7.67 -8.16 -4.88
#